data_11481cfef4efbd4d55548b271c39640f
#
_entry.id   11481cfef4efbd4d55548b271c39640f
#
_cell.length_a   1.000
_cell.length_b   1.000
_cell.length_c   1.000
_cell.angle_alpha   90.00
_cell.angle_beta   90.00
_cell.angle_gamma   90.00
#
_symmetry.space_group_name_H-M   'P 1'
#
loop_
_entity.id
_entity.type
_entity.pdbx_description
1 polymer ?
#
loop_
_entity_poly.entity_id
_entity_poly.type
_entity_poly.pdbx_seq_one_letter_code
_entity_poly.pdbx_strand_id
1 'polypeptide(L)'
;ISLQNGLGNDLDLAKFVSEAQIGCGCGRIGTVLTAPGQCDSRPAEGITNMYLGPVYGGNIAAEGCKYIVDCFAKGGLNPEYLDDVRPALWKKAASNSGFNTVCGVLGLTMKQVYEDENALAMVKQILKEASDCAKALGIADNLYTELVSDIPKTVASYGDYYPSLAQDMLIYKRQTEVNTLSGAISRFGKIAGV
;
A
#
# COMPACT_ATOMS: atom_id res chain seq x y z
N ILE A 1 2.06 14.28 8.32
CA ILE A 1 2.38 13.11 7.48
C ILE A 1 1.51 11.95 7.89
N SER A 2 0.98 11.19 6.91
CA SER A 2 0.29 9.91 7.12
C SER A 2 1.13 8.76 6.55
N LEU A 3 1.31 7.71 7.36
CA LEU A 3 1.94 6.43 6.96
C LEU A 3 0.94 5.27 6.93
N GLN A 4 -0.35 5.57 7.04
CA GLN A 4 -1.42 4.58 7.06
C GLN A 4 -1.56 3.90 5.69
N ASN A 5 -1.99 2.63 5.71
CA ASN A 5 -2.36 1.92 4.50
C ASN A 5 -3.58 2.54 3.82
N GLY A 6 -3.69 2.30 2.52
CA GLY A 6 -4.84 2.72 1.73
C GLY A 6 -4.70 4.09 1.11
N LEU A 7 -5.76 4.52 0.44
CA LEU A 7 -5.85 5.78 -0.30
C LEU A 7 -6.90 6.70 0.34
N GLY A 8 -6.70 8.02 0.20
CA GLY A 8 -7.61 9.05 0.70
C GLY A 8 -7.27 9.58 2.09
N ASN A 9 -6.22 9.08 2.74
CA ASN A 9 -5.74 9.63 4.02
C ASN A 9 -5.31 11.11 3.91
N ASP A 10 -4.82 11.51 2.76
CA ASP A 10 -4.49 12.89 2.41
C ASP A 10 -5.73 13.79 2.36
N LEU A 11 -6.84 13.28 1.82
CA LEU A 11 -8.12 14.01 1.77
C LEU A 11 -8.68 14.24 3.18
N ASP A 12 -8.50 13.30 4.09
CA ASP A 12 -8.91 13.47 5.49
C ASP A 12 -8.03 14.49 6.20
N LEU A 13 -6.72 14.50 5.95
CA LEU A 13 -5.80 15.49 6.48
C LEU A 13 -6.09 16.91 5.93
N ALA A 14 -6.47 17.02 4.65
CA ALA A 14 -6.80 18.30 4.01
C ALA A 14 -7.99 19.03 4.64
N LYS A 15 -8.81 18.33 5.43
CA LYS A 15 -9.89 18.96 6.23
C LYS A 15 -9.36 19.82 7.40
N PHE A 16 -8.10 19.60 7.81
CA PHE A 16 -7.52 20.21 9.02
C PHE A 16 -6.30 21.07 8.74
N VAL A 17 -5.57 20.79 7.66
CA VAL A 17 -4.34 21.52 7.29
C VAL A 17 -4.32 21.82 5.80
N SER A 18 -3.51 22.79 5.38
CA SER A 18 -3.33 23.10 3.95
C SER A 18 -2.71 21.93 3.19
N GLU A 19 -3.17 21.69 1.97
CA GLU A 19 -2.64 20.67 1.06
C GLU A 19 -1.10 20.76 0.87
N ALA A 20 -0.57 21.99 0.85
CA ALA A 20 0.88 22.23 0.76
C ALA A 20 1.69 21.70 1.96
N GLN A 21 1.03 21.33 3.06
CA GLN A 21 1.65 20.77 4.27
C GLN A 21 1.52 19.24 4.35
N ILE A 22 0.80 18.59 3.39
CA ILE A 22 0.48 17.17 3.47
C ILE A 22 1.54 16.33 2.77
N GLY A 23 2.23 15.56 3.58
CA GLY A 23 3.06 14.44 3.13
C GLY A 23 2.40 13.10 3.46
N CYS A 24 2.60 12.13 2.60
CA CYS A 24 2.20 10.75 2.85
C CYS A 24 3.36 9.80 2.61
N GLY A 25 3.17 8.57 3.05
CA GLY A 25 4.12 7.51 2.76
C GLY A 25 3.53 6.14 2.91
N CYS A 26 4.27 5.15 2.45
CA CYS A 26 3.89 3.75 2.62
C CYS A 26 5.11 2.93 3.02
N GLY A 27 4.94 2.10 4.06
CA GLY A 27 5.98 1.20 4.56
C GLY A 27 5.86 -0.21 4.01
N ARG A 28 7.00 -0.87 3.90
CA ARG A 28 7.14 -2.31 3.55
C ARG A 28 7.81 -3.03 4.73
N ILE A 29 7.33 -2.74 5.94
CA ILE A 29 7.85 -3.30 7.18
C ILE A 29 6.78 -4.21 7.77
N GLY A 30 7.07 -5.50 7.88
CA GLY A 30 6.22 -6.43 8.61
C GLY A 30 6.32 -6.14 10.10
N THR A 31 5.17 -5.91 10.74
CA THR A 31 5.12 -5.54 12.16
C THR A 31 4.02 -6.30 12.86
N VAL A 32 4.34 -6.91 13.99
CA VAL A 32 3.39 -7.65 14.81
C VAL A 32 3.41 -7.08 16.22
N LEU A 33 2.23 -6.68 16.72
CA LEU A 33 2.05 -6.31 18.12
C LEU A 33 1.99 -7.60 18.96
N THR A 34 3.02 -7.89 19.73
CA THR A 34 3.13 -9.13 20.53
C THR A 34 2.54 -9.00 21.92
N ALA A 35 2.54 -7.78 22.48
CA ALA A 35 1.90 -7.42 23.74
C ALA A 35 1.68 -5.90 23.80
N PRO A 36 0.89 -5.36 24.73
CA PRO A 36 0.79 -3.91 24.91
C PRO A 36 2.17 -3.26 25.06
N GLY A 37 2.51 -2.33 24.15
CA GLY A 37 3.80 -1.65 24.12
C GLY A 37 4.99 -2.47 23.58
N GLN A 38 4.75 -3.70 23.10
CA GLN A 38 5.79 -4.55 22.52
C GLN A 38 5.46 -4.86 21.06
N CYS A 39 6.40 -4.56 20.18
CA CYS A 39 6.26 -4.74 18.74
C CYS A 39 7.47 -5.50 18.19
N ASP A 40 7.23 -6.59 17.49
CA ASP A 40 8.24 -7.27 16.68
C ASP A 40 8.17 -6.68 15.26
N SER A 41 9.29 -6.14 14.79
CA SER A 41 9.38 -5.49 13.49
C SER A 41 10.55 -6.08 12.71
N ARG A 42 10.28 -6.50 11.48
CA ARG A 42 11.28 -7.11 10.59
C ARG A 42 11.32 -6.35 9.27
N PRO A 43 12.10 -5.25 9.22
CA PRO A 43 12.37 -4.60 7.94
C PRO A 43 13.16 -5.56 7.05
N ALA A 44 12.78 -5.68 5.79
CA ALA A 44 13.57 -6.47 4.85
C ALA A 44 14.89 -5.75 4.54
N GLU A 45 15.99 -6.50 4.62
CA GLU A 45 17.32 -5.96 4.34
C GLU A 45 17.53 -5.71 2.84
N GLY A 46 18.29 -4.68 2.51
CA GLY A 46 18.71 -4.39 1.14
C GLY A 46 17.63 -3.86 0.19
N ILE A 47 16.43 -3.59 0.70
CA ILE A 47 15.35 -2.95 -0.08
C ILE A 47 14.85 -1.68 0.60
N THR A 48 14.19 -0.81 -0.19
CA THR A 48 13.50 0.36 0.35
C THR A 48 12.37 -0.09 1.27
N ASN A 49 12.48 0.30 2.55
CA ASN A 49 11.50 -0.08 3.58
C ASN A 49 10.30 0.86 3.61
N MET A 50 10.48 2.09 3.15
CA MET A 50 9.47 3.14 3.24
C MET A 50 9.66 4.17 2.14
N TYR A 51 8.56 4.61 1.55
CA TYR A 51 8.50 5.74 0.65
C TYR A 51 7.79 6.90 1.33
N LEU A 52 8.32 8.12 1.22
CA LEU A 52 7.70 9.35 1.72
C LEU A 52 7.80 10.45 0.67
N GLY A 53 6.79 11.30 0.61
CA GLY A 53 6.80 12.47 -0.26
C GLY A 53 5.54 13.31 -0.13
N PRO A 54 5.51 14.49 -0.76
CA PRO A 54 4.31 15.31 -0.89
C PRO A 54 3.27 14.61 -1.79
N VAL A 55 1.99 14.92 -1.54
CA VAL A 55 0.87 14.44 -2.35
C VAL A 55 0.43 15.50 -3.37
N TYR A 56 0.40 16.75 -2.92
CA TYR A 56 -0.09 17.90 -3.71
C TYR A 56 1.03 18.81 -4.20
N GLY A 57 2.30 18.41 -3.96
CA GLY A 57 3.43 19.30 -4.14
C GLY A 57 3.57 20.29 -2.97
N GLY A 58 4.50 21.22 -3.10
CA GLY A 58 4.76 22.26 -2.09
C GLY A 58 6.00 21.99 -1.24
N ASN A 59 6.74 23.08 -1.00
CA ASN A 59 8.05 23.00 -0.33
C ASN A 59 7.93 22.55 1.13
N ILE A 60 6.87 22.93 1.84
CA ILE A 60 6.72 22.61 3.27
C ILE A 60 6.60 21.09 3.45
N ALA A 61 5.72 20.45 2.67
CA ALA A 61 5.58 18.99 2.72
C ALA A 61 6.86 18.29 2.27
N ALA A 62 7.52 18.77 1.22
CA ALA A 62 8.76 18.20 0.69
C ALA A 62 9.90 18.26 1.73
N GLU A 63 10.13 19.40 2.36
CA GLU A 63 11.13 19.57 3.40
C GLU A 63 10.85 18.71 4.63
N GLY A 64 9.57 18.65 5.07
CA GLY A 64 9.16 17.79 6.17
C GLY A 64 9.35 16.30 5.87
N CYS A 65 9.02 15.85 4.65
CA CYS A 65 9.24 14.46 4.23
C CYS A 65 10.75 14.12 4.18
N LYS A 66 11.59 14.99 3.61
CA LYS A 66 13.05 14.81 3.58
C LYS A 66 13.64 14.70 4.99
N TYR A 67 13.21 15.59 5.89
CA TYR A 67 13.65 15.53 7.29
C TYR A 67 13.31 14.20 7.95
N ILE A 68 12.09 13.68 7.74
CA ILE A 68 11.68 12.40 8.33
C ILE A 68 12.43 11.21 7.67
N VAL A 69 12.67 11.26 6.37
CA VAL A 69 13.52 10.28 5.68
C VAL A 69 14.89 10.22 6.34
N ASP A 70 15.53 11.36 6.58
CA ASP A 70 16.82 11.43 7.25
C ASP A 70 16.76 10.85 8.68
N CYS A 71 15.70 11.13 9.43
CA CYS A 71 15.52 10.59 10.77
C CYS A 71 15.38 9.06 10.74
N PHE A 72 14.59 8.51 9.84
CA PHE A 72 14.43 7.06 9.70
C PHE A 72 15.71 6.37 9.22
N ALA A 73 16.45 6.99 8.31
CA ALA A 73 17.73 6.49 7.85
C ALA A 73 18.76 6.43 9.00
N LYS A 74 18.83 7.48 9.83
CA LYS A 74 19.64 7.49 11.06
C LYS A 74 19.21 6.43 12.08
N GLY A 75 17.93 6.06 12.08
CA GLY A 75 17.37 4.98 12.89
C GLY A 75 17.61 3.57 12.35
N GLY A 76 18.32 3.44 11.22
CA GLY A 76 18.69 2.13 10.64
C GLY A 76 17.68 1.56 9.65
N LEU A 77 16.65 2.35 9.26
CA LEU A 77 15.76 1.98 8.15
C LEU A 77 16.37 2.40 6.81
N ASN A 78 15.80 1.90 5.72
CA ASN A 78 16.17 2.30 4.36
C ASN A 78 14.99 3.02 3.67
N PRO A 79 14.67 4.28 4.08
CA PRO A 79 13.60 5.07 3.48
C PRO A 79 14.05 5.73 2.19
N GLU A 80 13.10 6.07 1.33
CA GLU A 80 13.30 6.81 0.10
C GLU A 80 12.34 7.99 0.02
N TYR A 81 12.87 9.16 -0.33
CA TYR A 81 12.06 10.35 -0.63
C TYR A 81 11.65 10.35 -2.11
N LEU A 82 10.38 10.65 -2.35
CA LEU A 82 9.81 10.83 -3.70
C LEU A 82 9.24 12.24 -3.83
N ASP A 83 9.48 12.90 -4.96
CA ASP A 83 8.89 14.22 -5.25
C ASP A 83 7.36 14.14 -5.45
N ASP A 84 6.84 12.99 -5.85
CA ASP A 84 5.43 12.62 -5.86
C ASP A 84 5.28 11.20 -5.30
N VAL A 85 4.67 11.07 -4.16
CA VAL A 85 4.49 9.76 -3.50
C VAL A 85 3.27 9.00 -4.00
N ARG A 86 2.37 9.62 -4.77
CA ARG A 86 1.11 9.02 -5.21
C ARG A 86 1.29 7.70 -5.98
N PRO A 87 2.23 7.57 -6.94
CA PRO A 87 2.45 6.31 -7.64
C PRO A 87 2.79 5.15 -6.67
N ALA A 88 3.63 5.40 -5.66
CA ALA A 88 4.01 4.40 -4.66
C ALA A 88 2.82 4.00 -3.76
N LEU A 89 1.99 4.97 -3.35
CA LEU A 89 0.77 4.71 -2.58
C LEU A 89 -0.21 3.84 -3.38
N TRP A 90 -0.44 4.18 -4.66
CA TRP A 90 -1.34 3.44 -5.54
C TRP A 90 -0.82 2.04 -5.83
N LYS A 91 0.49 1.89 -6.07
CA LYS A 91 1.12 0.58 -6.25
C LYS A 91 0.89 -0.35 -5.06
N LYS A 92 1.11 0.17 -3.86
CA LYS A 92 0.87 -0.58 -2.62
C LYS A 92 -0.62 -0.89 -2.41
N ALA A 93 -1.50 0.09 -2.58
CA ALA A 93 -2.93 -0.09 -2.41
C ALA A 93 -3.51 -1.11 -3.41
N ALA A 94 -3.10 -1.06 -4.68
CA ALA A 94 -3.49 -2.02 -5.71
C ALA A 94 -3.02 -3.44 -5.36
N SER A 95 -1.75 -3.62 -5.00
CA SER A 95 -1.21 -4.92 -4.57
C SER A 95 -1.97 -5.50 -3.38
N ASN A 96 -2.23 -4.68 -2.35
CA ASN A 96 -3.01 -5.09 -1.19
C ASN A 96 -4.47 -5.43 -1.58
N SER A 97 -5.11 -4.62 -2.42
CA SER A 97 -6.49 -4.87 -2.86
C SER A 97 -6.61 -6.18 -3.63
N GLY A 98 -5.64 -6.51 -4.48
CA GLY A 98 -5.61 -7.77 -5.20
C GLY A 98 -5.43 -8.96 -4.25
N PHE A 99 -4.26 -9.09 -3.66
CA PHE A 99 -3.92 -10.26 -2.86
C PHE A 99 -4.70 -10.35 -1.56
N ASN A 100 -4.75 -9.28 -0.76
CA ASN A 100 -5.37 -9.36 0.57
C ASN A 100 -6.85 -9.71 0.47
N THR A 101 -7.56 -9.14 -0.53
CA THR A 101 -8.99 -9.42 -0.73
C THR A 101 -9.22 -10.86 -1.19
N VAL A 102 -8.49 -11.32 -2.19
CA VAL A 102 -8.64 -12.69 -2.72
C VAL A 102 -8.26 -13.73 -1.66
N CYS A 103 -7.13 -13.54 -0.96
CA CYS A 103 -6.75 -14.40 0.16
C CYS A 103 -7.83 -14.44 1.25
N GLY A 104 -8.39 -13.28 1.63
CA GLY A 104 -9.41 -13.19 2.67
C GLY A 104 -10.72 -13.87 2.29
N VAL A 105 -11.20 -13.64 1.07
CA VAL A 105 -12.48 -14.20 0.58
C VAL A 105 -12.40 -15.70 0.35
N LEU A 106 -11.28 -16.19 -0.22
CA LEU A 106 -11.11 -17.61 -0.53
C LEU A 106 -10.54 -18.41 0.65
N GLY A 107 -10.03 -17.77 1.69
CA GLY A 107 -9.34 -18.43 2.80
C GLY A 107 -8.01 -19.08 2.39
N LEU A 108 -7.35 -18.52 1.39
CA LEU A 108 -6.10 -19.04 0.83
C LEU A 108 -4.90 -18.17 1.24
N THR A 109 -3.73 -18.80 1.40
CA THR A 109 -2.46 -18.08 1.59
C THR A 109 -2.00 -17.41 0.29
N MET A 110 -1.02 -16.50 0.38
CA MET A 110 -0.44 -15.85 -0.80
C MET A 110 0.07 -16.86 -1.83
N LYS A 111 0.74 -17.91 -1.37
CA LYS A 111 1.26 -18.98 -2.22
C LYS A 111 0.13 -19.76 -2.89
N GLN A 112 -0.88 -20.17 -2.14
CA GLN A 112 -2.03 -20.91 -2.68
C GLN A 112 -2.80 -20.09 -3.73
N VAL A 113 -2.98 -18.79 -3.52
CA VAL A 113 -3.57 -17.90 -4.54
C VAL A 113 -2.70 -17.81 -5.79
N TYR A 114 -1.39 -17.80 -5.64
CA TYR A 114 -0.46 -17.77 -6.78
C TYR A 114 -0.46 -19.08 -7.58
N GLU A 115 -0.61 -20.22 -6.91
CA GLU A 115 -0.60 -21.56 -7.52
C GLU A 115 -1.97 -21.94 -8.15
N ASP A 116 -3.05 -21.26 -7.79
CA ASP A 116 -4.39 -21.44 -8.37
C ASP A 116 -4.63 -20.44 -9.52
N GLU A 117 -4.83 -20.94 -10.73
CA GLU A 117 -4.97 -20.11 -11.93
C GLU A 117 -6.18 -19.17 -11.85
N ASN A 118 -7.30 -19.60 -11.27
CA ASN A 118 -8.51 -18.79 -11.16
C ASN A 118 -8.36 -17.70 -10.10
N ALA A 119 -7.80 -18.04 -8.94
CA ALA A 119 -7.51 -17.08 -7.88
C ALA A 119 -6.49 -16.02 -8.36
N LEU A 120 -5.44 -16.45 -9.06
CA LEU A 120 -4.46 -15.53 -9.65
C LEU A 120 -5.08 -14.64 -10.74
N ALA A 121 -6.01 -15.16 -11.55
CA ALA A 121 -6.73 -14.38 -12.53
C ALA A 121 -7.60 -13.29 -11.85
N MET A 122 -8.25 -13.60 -10.72
CA MET A 122 -8.98 -12.60 -9.92
C MET A 122 -8.04 -11.50 -9.42
N VAL A 123 -6.88 -11.87 -8.87
CA VAL A 123 -5.86 -10.89 -8.45
C VAL A 123 -5.49 -9.98 -9.61
N LYS A 124 -5.11 -10.55 -10.77
CA LYS A 124 -4.71 -9.77 -11.94
C LYS A 124 -5.81 -8.84 -12.43
N GLN A 125 -7.07 -9.25 -12.37
CA GLN A 125 -8.20 -8.40 -12.73
C GLN A 125 -8.32 -7.19 -11.79
N ILE A 126 -8.23 -7.40 -10.48
CA ILE A 126 -8.25 -6.31 -9.49
C ILE A 126 -7.07 -5.35 -9.68
N LEU A 127 -5.87 -5.90 -9.95
CA LEU A 127 -4.70 -5.07 -10.27
C LEU A 127 -4.91 -4.23 -11.52
N LYS A 128 -5.56 -4.80 -12.55
CA LYS A 128 -5.88 -4.08 -13.80
C LYS A 128 -6.82 -2.92 -13.54
N GLU A 129 -7.94 -3.17 -12.83
CA GLU A 129 -8.93 -2.13 -12.49
C GLU A 129 -8.30 -1.00 -11.68
N ALA A 130 -7.51 -1.33 -10.66
CA ALA A 130 -6.79 -0.34 -9.87
C ALA A 130 -5.81 0.49 -10.73
N SER A 131 -5.13 -0.16 -11.66
CA SER A 131 -4.17 0.50 -12.56
C SER A 131 -4.87 1.41 -13.58
N ASP A 132 -6.02 0.99 -14.10
CA ASP A 132 -6.83 1.82 -14.99
C ASP A 132 -7.32 3.09 -14.28
N CYS A 133 -7.75 2.96 -13.01
CA CYS A 133 -8.08 4.12 -12.18
C CYS A 133 -6.88 5.06 -11.99
N ALA A 134 -5.71 4.52 -11.63
CA ALA A 134 -4.51 5.33 -11.44
C ALA A 134 -4.10 6.07 -12.73
N LYS A 135 -4.22 5.41 -13.87
CA LYS A 135 -3.96 5.99 -15.18
C LYS A 135 -4.96 7.10 -15.53
N ALA A 136 -6.25 6.86 -15.35
CA ALA A 136 -7.30 7.85 -15.62
C ALA A 136 -7.16 9.10 -14.74
N LEU A 137 -6.59 8.95 -13.54
CA LEU A 137 -6.28 10.06 -12.62
C LEU A 137 -4.92 10.73 -12.91
N GLY A 138 -4.18 10.30 -13.94
CA GLY A 138 -2.88 10.86 -14.26
C GLY A 138 -1.79 10.58 -13.21
N ILE A 139 -1.90 9.48 -12.47
CA ILE A 139 -0.98 9.13 -11.38
C ILE A 139 0.14 8.21 -11.87
N ALA A 140 -0.21 7.18 -12.64
CA ALA A 140 0.78 6.22 -13.16
C ALA A 140 0.27 5.52 -14.42
N ASP A 141 1.08 5.47 -15.48
CA ASP A 141 0.70 4.86 -16.77
C ASP A 141 0.98 3.36 -16.85
N ASN A 142 2.04 2.88 -16.19
CA ASN A 142 2.55 1.52 -16.33
C ASN A 142 2.32 0.63 -15.11
N LEU A 143 1.45 1.04 -14.20
CA LEU A 143 1.28 0.41 -12.90
C LEU A 143 0.92 -1.09 -13.01
N TYR A 144 0.05 -1.47 -13.94
CA TYR A 144 -0.32 -2.88 -14.14
C TYR A 144 0.86 -3.77 -14.52
N THR A 145 1.68 -3.32 -15.47
CA THR A 145 2.86 -4.07 -15.92
C THR A 145 3.85 -4.28 -14.77
N GLU A 146 4.09 -3.24 -13.99
CA GLU A 146 4.96 -3.32 -12.81
C GLU A 146 4.40 -4.28 -11.75
N LEU A 147 3.12 -4.17 -11.42
CA LEU A 147 2.46 -5.02 -10.42
C LEU A 147 2.51 -6.49 -10.81
N VAL A 148 2.20 -6.80 -12.08
CA VAL A 148 2.23 -8.20 -12.57
C VAL A 148 3.66 -8.74 -12.56
N SER A 149 4.66 -7.95 -12.94
CA SER A 149 6.06 -8.37 -12.90
C SER A 149 6.58 -8.61 -11.47
N ASP A 150 6.01 -7.90 -10.48
CA ASP A 150 6.38 -8.04 -9.06
C ASP A 150 5.70 -9.24 -8.37
N ILE A 151 4.68 -9.86 -8.95
CA ILE A 151 3.93 -10.97 -8.33
C ILE A 151 4.84 -12.10 -7.85
N PRO A 152 5.72 -12.70 -8.68
CA PRO A 152 6.56 -13.81 -8.23
C PRO A 152 7.45 -13.43 -7.05
N LYS A 153 8.03 -12.23 -7.07
CA LYS A 153 8.88 -11.71 -6.00
C LYS A 153 8.09 -11.46 -4.71
N THR A 154 6.89 -10.90 -4.85
CA THR A 154 5.99 -10.66 -3.72
C THR A 154 5.61 -11.98 -3.05
N VAL A 155 5.16 -12.96 -3.83
CA VAL A 155 4.77 -14.28 -3.30
C VAL A 155 5.97 -14.99 -2.66
N ALA A 156 7.15 -14.92 -3.26
CA ALA A 156 8.36 -15.52 -2.68
C ALA A 156 8.72 -14.92 -1.31
N SER A 157 8.41 -13.63 -1.08
CA SER A 157 8.68 -12.99 0.22
C SER A 157 7.64 -13.28 1.30
N TYR A 158 6.41 -13.59 0.94
CA TYR A 158 5.33 -13.91 1.88
C TYR A 158 5.08 -15.42 2.05
N GLY A 159 5.23 -16.22 1.00
CA GLY A 159 5.04 -17.68 1.05
C GLY A 159 3.67 -18.11 1.56
N ASP A 160 3.65 -19.08 2.48
CA ASP A 160 2.43 -19.62 3.11
C ASP A 160 1.86 -18.71 4.21
N TYR A 161 1.82 -17.41 3.97
CA TYR A 161 1.37 -16.43 4.92
C TYR A 161 0.03 -15.80 4.49
N TYR A 162 -0.85 -15.54 5.46
CA TYR A 162 -2.05 -14.74 5.25
C TYR A 162 -1.71 -13.26 5.32
N PRO A 163 -2.00 -12.44 4.30
CA PRO A 163 -1.82 -10.99 4.40
C PRO A 163 -2.76 -10.38 5.44
N SER A 164 -2.46 -9.16 5.88
CA SER A 164 -3.11 -8.52 7.04
C SER A 164 -4.64 -8.56 7.02
N LEU A 165 -5.27 -8.21 5.90
CA LEU A 165 -6.73 -8.23 5.77
C LEU A 165 -7.30 -9.65 5.90
N ALA A 166 -6.63 -10.66 5.32
CA ALA A 166 -7.02 -12.05 5.49
C ALA A 166 -6.87 -12.52 6.94
N GLN A 167 -5.83 -12.08 7.66
CA GLN A 167 -5.68 -12.34 9.09
C GLN A 167 -6.82 -11.70 9.89
N ASP A 168 -7.17 -10.45 9.60
CA ASP A 168 -8.27 -9.76 10.26
C ASP A 168 -9.60 -10.51 10.11
N MET A 169 -9.88 -11.03 8.90
CA MET A 169 -11.09 -11.80 8.61
C MET A 169 -11.06 -13.22 9.22
N LEU A 170 -9.98 -13.96 8.99
CA LEU A 170 -9.94 -15.40 9.24
C LEU A 170 -9.48 -15.74 10.65
N ILE A 171 -8.53 -14.99 11.19
CA ILE A 171 -7.89 -15.25 12.49
C ILE A 171 -8.49 -14.36 13.56
N TYR A 172 -8.40 -13.04 13.41
CA TYR A 172 -8.78 -12.09 14.44
C TYR A 172 -10.27 -11.77 14.48
N LYS A 173 -11.03 -12.09 13.42
CA LYS A 173 -12.49 -11.85 13.33
C LYS A 173 -12.86 -10.39 13.65
N ARG A 174 -12.09 -9.44 13.12
CA ARG A 174 -12.27 -8.01 13.35
C ARG A 174 -12.49 -7.25 12.04
N GLN A 175 -12.90 -5.99 12.16
CA GLN A 175 -13.09 -5.10 11.02
C GLN A 175 -11.78 -4.94 10.24
N THR A 176 -11.88 -4.99 8.91
CA THR A 176 -10.77 -4.89 7.99
C THR A 176 -10.58 -3.49 7.43
N GLU A 177 -9.42 -3.24 6.79
CA GLU A 177 -9.11 -2.00 6.06
C GLU A 177 -9.73 -1.96 4.64
N VAL A 178 -10.69 -2.83 4.30
CA VAL A 178 -11.25 -2.94 2.93
C VAL A 178 -11.74 -1.60 2.38
N ASN A 179 -12.30 -0.73 3.23
CA ASN A 179 -12.81 0.57 2.82
C ASN A 179 -11.73 1.55 2.35
N THR A 180 -10.53 1.48 2.91
CA THR A 180 -9.40 2.35 2.54
C THR A 180 -8.52 1.74 1.44
N LEU A 181 -8.72 0.47 1.12
CA LEU A 181 -8.06 -0.26 0.04
C LEU A 181 -9.00 -0.38 -1.18
N SER A 182 -9.66 -1.51 -1.35
CA SER A 182 -10.56 -1.77 -2.51
C SER A 182 -11.71 -0.78 -2.58
N GLY A 183 -12.29 -0.40 -1.45
CA GLY A 183 -13.34 0.62 -1.37
C GLY A 183 -12.85 2.01 -1.82
N ALA A 184 -11.62 2.38 -1.51
CA ALA A 184 -11.04 3.64 -1.97
C ALA A 184 -10.79 3.61 -3.48
N ILE A 185 -10.22 2.53 -4.04
CA ILE A 185 -10.04 2.37 -5.48
C ILE A 185 -11.39 2.50 -6.21
N SER A 186 -12.43 1.83 -5.71
CA SER A 186 -13.78 1.93 -6.28
C SER A 186 -14.33 3.37 -6.27
N ARG A 187 -14.10 4.13 -5.18
CA ARG A 187 -14.53 5.54 -5.11
C ARG A 187 -13.76 6.42 -6.10
N PHE A 188 -12.44 6.25 -6.17
CA PHE A 188 -11.61 6.98 -7.13
C PHE A 188 -11.93 6.62 -8.58
N GLY A 189 -12.23 5.34 -8.87
CA GLY A 189 -12.68 4.89 -10.19
C GLY A 189 -13.96 5.59 -10.63
N LYS A 190 -14.95 5.69 -9.74
CA LYS A 190 -16.19 6.47 -10.01
C LYS A 190 -15.91 7.94 -10.34
N ILE A 191 -14.97 8.57 -9.64
CA ILE A 191 -14.56 9.97 -9.91
C ILE A 191 -13.86 10.06 -11.26
N ALA A 192 -13.04 9.08 -11.62
CA ALA A 192 -12.29 9.03 -12.86
C ALA A 192 -13.15 8.57 -14.08
N GLY A 193 -14.36 8.07 -13.85
CA GLY A 193 -15.22 7.54 -14.90
C GLY A 193 -14.80 6.16 -15.42
N VAL A 194 -14.19 5.37 -14.56
CA VAL A 194 -13.68 4.02 -14.86
C VAL A 194 -14.45 2.96 -14.06
#